data_b2c362bb7e82da473734ca397b71acb9
#
_entry.id   b2c362bb7e82da473734ca397b71acb9
#
_cell.length_a   1.000
_cell.length_b   1.000
_cell.length_c   1.000
_cell.angle_alpha   90.00
_cell.angle_beta   90.00
_cell.angle_gamma   90.00
#
_symmetry.space_group_name_H-M   'P 1'
#
loop_
_entity.id
_entity.type
_entity.pdbx_description
1 polymer ?
#
loop_
_entity_poly.entity_id
_entity_poly.type
_entity_poly.pdbx_seq_one_letter_code
_entity_poly.pdbx_strand_id
1 'polypeptide(L)'
;RLPEDEFAEHLKGMTKTTNRGIPIYIYANSGTPQIVTPLQSTTQANIKKFGQGMEIGNDIRLYELTNDAFQTLRSQYMNINIRPGSATLAIGVVVDGYLIGVYAFSAAPSVAQWDKHIETPTVYLLSDFPVEPVDYKHLAKLVLYAALSKESKRIAERITKRRAASLVTTAFSKNPESMKYRGLFKVLNRKHNDSLEKADWAKDIDPANAYYMQPYEINYGAPMGQWTLQEGLAIWKKKHSQKR
;
A
#
# COMPACT_ATOMS: atom_id res chain seq x y z
N ARG A 1 -17.52 6.22 -29.14
CA ARG A 1 -17.38 7.45 -29.94
C ARG A 1 -18.42 8.42 -29.45
N LEU A 2 -18.03 9.51 -28.81
CA LEU A 2 -18.88 10.67 -28.68
C LEU A 2 -18.98 11.30 -30.08
N PRO A 3 -20.13 11.82 -30.51
CA PRO A 3 -20.24 12.53 -31.77
C PRO A 3 -19.27 13.71 -31.75
N GLU A 4 -18.26 13.66 -32.58
CA GLU A 4 -17.17 14.65 -32.60
C GLU A 4 -17.67 16.06 -32.90
N ASP A 5 -18.86 16.21 -33.46
CA ASP A 5 -19.40 17.47 -33.91
C ASP A 5 -20.25 18.20 -32.86
N GLU A 6 -20.93 17.48 -31.96
CA GLU A 6 -21.90 18.09 -31.02
C GLU A 6 -21.25 18.76 -29.80
N PHE A 7 -19.99 18.46 -29.51
CA PHE A 7 -19.24 19.01 -28.37
C PHE A 7 -17.94 19.69 -28.76
N ALA A 8 -17.68 19.87 -30.06
CA ALA A 8 -16.39 20.39 -30.55
C ALA A 8 -16.09 21.80 -29.96
N GLU A 9 -17.09 22.66 -29.76
CA GLU A 9 -16.95 23.97 -29.17
C GLU A 9 -16.57 23.95 -27.66
N HIS A 10 -16.90 22.84 -27.01
CA HIS A 10 -16.60 22.62 -25.59
C HIS A 10 -15.28 21.90 -25.36
N LEU A 11 -14.62 21.43 -26.42
CA LEU A 11 -13.33 20.78 -26.31
C LEU A 11 -12.26 21.77 -25.90
N LYS A 12 -11.68 21.58 -24.75
CA LYS A 12 -10.70 22.50 -24.14
C LYS A 12 -9.27 21.92 -24.10
N GLY A 13 -9.13 20.65 -24.25
CA GLY A 13 -7.80 20.03 -24.27
C GLY A 13 -7.84 18.52 -24.38
N MET A 14 -6.65 17.95 -24.51
CA MET A 14 -6.45 16.51 -24.58
C MET A 14 -5.24 16.16 -23.71
N THR A 15 -5.40 15.17 -22.83
CA THR A 15 -4.24 14.63 -22.10
C THR A 15 -3.51 13.61 -22.94
N LYS A 16 -2.20 13.57 -22.78
CA LYS A 16 -1.39 12.75 -23.65
C LYS A 16 -1.62 11.26 -23.53
N THR A 17 -2.11 10.69 -22.41
CA THR A 17 -2.41 9.26 -22.42
C THR A 17 -2.89 8.71 -21.07
N THR A 18 -3.79 7.73 -21.13
CA THR A 18 -3.93 6.70 -20.12
C THR A 18 -2.80 5.67 -20.26
N ASN A 19 -2.61 4.79 -19.28
CA ASN A 19 -1.67 3.65 -19.34
C ASN A 19 -1.92 2.69 -20.54
N ARG A 20 -2.96 2.93 -21.35
CA ARG A 20 -3.31 2.17 -22.56
C ARG A 20 -3.17 2.98 -23.83
N GLY A 21 -2.53 4.15 -23.78
CA GLY A 21 -2.37 5.01 -24.97
C GLY A 21 -3.66 5.68 -25.46
N ILE A 22 -4.75 5.62 -24.70
CA ILE A 22 -6.03 6.22 -25.10
C ILE A 22 -6.04 7.70 -24.71
N PRO A 23 -6.27 8.63 -25.66
CA PRO A 23 -6.37 10.03 -25.33
C PRO A 23 -7.63 10.31 -24.50
N ILE A 24 -7.51 11.19 -23.50
CA ILE A 24 -8.63 11.70 -22.74
C ILE A 24 -8.91 13.12 -23.22
N TYR A 25 -10.11 13.35 -23.71
CA TYR A 25 -10.59 14.68 -24.11
C TYR A 25 -11.24 15.38 -22.93
N ILE A 26 -10.92 16.66 -22.76
CA ILE A 26 -11.44 17.50 -21.69
C ILE A 26 -12.42 18.49 -22.29
N TYR A 27 -13.68 18.44 -21.85
CA TYR A 27 -14.75 19.34 -22.26
C TYR A 27 -15.16 20.22 -21.07
N ALA A 28 -15.48 21.49 -21.33
CA ALA A 28 -15.99 22.40 -20.31
C ALA A 28 -16.99 23.42 -20.92
N ASN A 29 -18.07 23.70 -20.20
CA ASN A 29 -19.14 24.60 -20.66
C ASN A 29 -18.73 26.08 -20.66
N SER A 30 -17.75 26.46 -19.86
CA SER A 30 -17.28 27.85 -19.78
C SER A 30 -15.82 27.91 -19.28
N GLY A 31 -15.18 29.02 -19.60
CA GLY A 31 -13.83 29.31 -19.15
C GLY A 31 -12.73 28.79 -20.07
N THR A 32 -11.59 29.46 -20.02
CA THR A 32 -10.36 28.93 -20.61
C THR A 32 -9.86 27.83 -19.64
N PRO A 33 -9.71 26.56 -20.05
CA PRO A 33 -9.14 25.58 -19.16
C PRO A 33 -7.72 26.06 -18.88
N GLN A 34 -7.42 26.31 -17.64
CA GLN A 34 -6.04 26.20 -17.23
C GLN A 34 -5.71 24.72 -17.48
N ILE A 35 -4.85 24.49 -18.46
CA ILE A 35 -4.15 23.23 -18.55
C ILE A 35 -3.36 23.19 -17.24
N VAL A 36 -3.93 22.55 -16.24
CA VAL A 36 -3.17 22.14 -15.08
C VAL A 36 -2.27 21.05 -15.64
N THR A 37 -1.16 21.47 -16.18
CA THR A 37 -0.01 20.58 -16.34
C THR A 37 0.11 19.95 -14.96
N PRO A 38 -0.02 18.63 -14.82
CA PRO A 38 0.23 18.01 -13.53
C PRO A 38 1.53 18.63 -13.06
N LEU A 39 1.53 19.24 -11.88
CA LEU A 39 2.75 19.70 -11.27
C LEU A 39 3.63 18.47 -11.22
N GLN A 40 4.44 18.30 -12.25
CA GLN A 40 5.59 17.45 -12.16
C GLN A 40 6.38 18.11 -11.05
N SER A 41 6.27 17.54 -9.86
CA SER A 41 7.18 17.87 -8.79
C SER A 41 8.56 17.52 -9.33
N THR A 42 9.21 18.50 -9.94
CA THR A 42 10.58 18.40 -10.47
C THR A 42 11.59 18.28 -9.34
N THR A 43 11.14 18.40 -8.10
CA THR A 43 11.96 18.13 -6.93
C THR A 43 11.99 16.59 -6.76
N GLN A 44 12.93 15.94 -7.42
CA GLN A 44 13.31 14.59 -7.05
C GLN A 44 13.75 14.65 -5.58
N ALA A 45 12.93 14.06 -4.71
CA ALA A 45 13.36 13.88 -3.32
C ALA A 45 14.61 12.99 -3.35
N ASN A 46 15.71 13.50 -2.82
CA ASN A 46 16.95 12.73 -2.72
C ASN A 46 16.83 11.71 -1.58
N ILE A 47 16.07 10.63 -1.86
CA ILE A 47 15.80 9.59 -0.88
C ILE A 47 16.94 8.59 -0.93
N LYS A 48 17.61 8.42 0.20
CA LYS A 48 18.71 7.48 0.37
C LYS A 48 18.19 6.10 0.79
N LYS A 49 18.95 5.06 0.49
CA LYS A 49 18.67 3.71 1.00
C LYS A 49 19.03 3.65 2.49
N PHE A 50 18.11 3.13 3.31
CA PHE A 50 18.39 2.78 4.69
C PHE A 50 19.28 1.54 4.75
N GLY A 51 20.36 1.59 5.52
CA GLY A 51 21.36 0.54 5.58
C GLY A 51 21.68 0.08 7.00
N GLN A 52 22.54 -0.90 7.08
CA GLN A 52 23.00 -1.50 8.34
C GLN A 52 23.71 -0.45 9.21
N GLY A 53 23.51 -0.51 10.51
CA GLY A 53 24.10 0.41 11.49
C GLY A 53 23.42 1.77 11.61
N MET A 54 22.46 2.09 10.73
CA MET A 54 21.73 3.34 10.79
C MET A 54 20.70 3.36 11.91
N GLU A 55 20.46 4.56 12.44
CA GLU A 55 19.42 4.78 13.45
C GLU A 55 18.18 5.39 12.81
N ILE A 56 17.02 4.98 13.32
CA ILE A 56 15.74 5.56 12.94
C ILE A 56 15.59 6.90 13.67
N GLY A 57 15.72 7.99 12.94
CA GLY A 57 15.56 9.34 13.45
C GLY A 57 14.12 9.77 13.67
N ASN A 58 13.83 11.08 13.61
CA ASN A 58 12.54 11.62 14.04
C ASN A 58 11.71 12.27 12.93
N ASP A 59 12.29 12.65 11.80
CA ASP A 59 11.55 13.28 10.69
C ASP A 59 10.99 12.21 9.75
N ILE A 60 9.74 11.85 9.93
CA ILE A 60 9.05 10.86 9.10
C ILE A 60 8.15 11.53 8.06
N ARG A 61 8.24 11.08 6.81
CA ARG A 61 7.49 11.60 5.66
C ARG A 61 6.98 10.48 4.77
N LEU A 62 5.91 10.78 4.03
CA LEU A 62 5.33 9.90 3.02
C LEU A 62 5.58 10.47 1.64
N TYR A 63 6.00 9.61 0.71
CA TYR A 63 6.22 9.97 -0.69
C TYR A 63 5.41 9.05 -1.58
N GLU A 64 4.64 9.64 -2.48
CA GLU A 64 3.93 8.88 -3.50
C GLU A 64 4.95 8.34 -4.51
N LEU A 65 4.87 7.06 -4.79
CA LEU A 65 5.75 6.36 -5.72
C LEU A 65 5.06 6.17 -7.07
N THR A 66 5.82 6.32 -8.15
CA THR A 66 5.38 5.85 -9.46
C THR A 66 5.23 4.33 -9.46
N ASN A 67 4.41 3.80 -10.37
CA ASN A 67 4.24 2.35 -10.48
C ASN A 67 5.58 1.64 -10.74
N ASP A 68 6.44 2.21 -11.57
CA ASP A 68 7.74 1.62 -11.90
C ASP A 68 8.68 1.59 -10.70
N ALA A 69 8.72 2.68 -9.92
CA ALA A 69 9.48 2.72 -8.68
C ALA A 69 8.95 1.69 -7.66
N PHE A 70 7.63 1.56 -7.53
CA PHE A 70 7.01 0.57 -6.67
C PHE A 70 7.36 -0.86 -7.09
N GLN A 71 7.24 -1.21 -8.39
CA GLN A 71 7.55 -2.55 -8.89
C GLN A 71 9.04 -2.88 -8.72
N THR A 72 9.92 -1.91 -8.94
CA THR A 72 11.37 -2.07 -8.72
C THR A 72 11.67 -2.38 -7.26
N LEU A 73 11.15 -1.59 -6.32
CA LEU A 73 11.34 -1.80 -4.88
C LEU A 73 10.73 -3.13 -4.44
N ARG A 74 9.55 -3.46 -4.96
CA ARG A 74 8.87 -4.71 -4.68
C ARG A 74 9.71 -5.93 -5.09
N SER A 75 10.28 -5.91 -6.29
CA SER A 75 11.13 -7.00 -6.80
C SER A 75 12.41 -7.18 -6.00
N GLN A 76 12.92 -6.11 -5.37
CA GLN A 76 14.14 -6.15 -4.56
C GLN A 76 13.90 -6.63 -3.12
N TYR A 77 12.76 -6.26 -2.52
CA TYR A 77 12.57 -6.39 -1.07
C TYR A 77 11.40 -7.31 -0.67
N MET A 78 10.53 -7.68 -1.60
CA MET A 78 9.49 -8.67 -1.34
C MET A 78 9.90 -10.05 -1.80
N ASN A 79 9.22 -11.05 -1.25
CA ASN A 79 9.33 -12.41 -1.76
C ASN A 79 8.86 -12.45 -3.23
N ILE A 80 9.73 -12.91 -4.13
CA ILE A 80 9.48 -13.00 -5.56
C ILE A 80 8.25 -13.87 -5.89
N ASN A 81 7.92 -14.81 -5.01
CA ASN A 81 6.78 -15.73 -5.17
C ASN A 81 5.42 -15.09 -4.86
N ILE A 82 5.41 -13.86 -4.33
CA ILE A 82 4.15 -13.12 -4.17
C ILE A 82 3.78 -12.47 -5.50
N ARG A 83 2.65 -12.87 -6.07
CA ARG A 83 2.19 -12.35 -7.35
C ARG A 83 2.07 -10.82 -7.34
N PRO A 84 2.50 -10.13 -8.43
CA PRO A 84 2.30 -8.70 -8.54
C PRO A 84 0.79 -8.38 -8.59
N GLY A 85 0.40 -7.38 -7.81
CA GLY A 85 -0.94 -6.80 -7.88
C GLY A 85 -0.87 -5.38 -8.43
N SER A 86 -1.98 -4.90 -8.99
CA SER A 86 -2.11 -3.52 -9.44
C SER A 86 -2.37 -2.62 -8.24
N ALA A 87 -1.40 -1.81 -7.86
CA ALA A 87 -1.59 -0.77 -6.86
C ALA A 87 -2.35 0.42 -7.45
N THR A 88 -3.33 0.92 -6.72
CA THR A 88 -3.94 2.22 -7.03
C THR A 88 -3.06 3.35 -6.54
N LEU A 89 -2.35 3.12 -5.45
CA LEU A 89 -1.48 4.07 -4.78
C LEU A 89 -0.35 3.31 -4.08
N ALA A 90 0.88 3.70 -4.32
CA ALA A 90 2.05 3.20 -3.60
C ALA A 90 2.77 4.33 -2.89
N ILE A 91 3.18 4.10 -1.65
CA ILE A 91 3.77 5.09 -0.76
C ILE A 91 5.08 4.58 -0.18
N GLY A 92 6.12 5.39 -0.33
CA GLY A 92 7.38 5.23 0.39
C GLY A 92 7.32 5.90 1.76
N VAL A 93 7.72 5.17 2.78
CA VAL A 93 7.90 5.68 4.15
C VAL A 93 9.37 6.05 4.32
N VAL A 94 9.62 7.32 4.57
CA VAL A 94 10.98 7.89 4.65
C VAL A 94 11.19 8.49 6.03
N VAL A 95 12.30 8.18 6.67
CA VAL A 95 12.71 8.77 7.95
C VAL A 95 14.10 9.40 7.77
N ASP A 96 14.24 10.70 8.10
CA ASP A 96 15.46 11.49 7.94
C ASP A 96 16.09 11.38 6.54
N GLY A 97 15.27 11.31 5.50
CA GLY A 97 15.71 11.16 4.11
C GLY A 97 16.05 9.72 3.69
N TYR A 98 15.85 8.72 4.55
CA TYR A 98 16.11 7.32 4.23
C TYR A 98 14.80 6.54 4.02
N LEU A 99 14.73 5.78 2.95
CA LEU A 99 13.59 4.89 2.68
C LEU A 99 13.60 3.73 3.67
N ILE A 100 12.58 3.66 4.50
CA ILE A 100 12.40 2.62 5.53
C ILE A 100 11.61 1.44 5.00
N GLY A 101 10.63 1.72 4.14
CA GLY A 101 9.79 0.69 3.56
C GLY A 101 8.72 1.28 2.67
N VAL A 102 7.89 0.40 2.15
CA VAL A 102 6.84 0.74 1.18
C VAL A 102 5.54 0.06 1.58
N TYR A 103 4.42 0.75 1.38
CA TYR A 103 3.11 0.13 1.37
C TYR A 103 2.32 0.57 0.14
N ALA A 104 1.38 -0.26 -0.27
CA ALA A 104 0.55 0.03 -1.43
C ALA A 104 -0.92 -0.30 -1.16
N PHE A 105 -1.79 0.55 -1.68
CA PHE A 105 -3.24 0.39 -1.61
C PHE A 105 -3.81 -0.02 -2.96
N SER A 106 -4.87 -0.82 -2.92
CA SER A 106 -5.73 -1.09 -4.06
C SER A 106 -7.20 -0.87 -3.68
N ALA A 107 -8.07 -0.90 -4.69
CA ALA A 107 -9.50 -0.96 -4.42
C ALA A 107 -9.80 -2.24 -3.63
N ALA A 108 -10.66 -2.13 -2.62
CA ALA A 108 -11.13 -3.30 -1.90
C ALA A 108 -11.90 -4.22 -2.87
N PRO A 109 -11.78 -5.55 -2.75
CA PRO A 109 -12.59 -6.47 -3.51
C PRO A 109 -14.08 -6.14 -3.35
N SER A 110 -14.85 -6.30 -4.42
CA SER A 110 -16.26 -5.91 -4.49
C SER A 110 -17.19 -6.69 -3.54
N VAL A 111 -16.75 -7.85 -3.07
CA VAL A 111 -17.48 -8.66 -2.10
C VAL A 111 -16.73 -8.63 -0.79
N ALA A 112 -17.11 -7.72 0.06
CA ALA A 112 -16.49 -7.52 1.34
C ALA A 112 -16.96 -8.57 2.35
N GLN A 113 -16.24 -9.68 2.43
CA GLN A 113 -16.43 -10.69 3.49
C GLN A 113 -16.21 -10.11 4.89
N TRP A 114 -15.63 -8.95 4.98
CA TRP A 114 -15.27 -8.25 6.21
C TRP A 114 -16.17 -7.08 6.60
N ASP A 115 -17.07 -6.59 5.71
CA ASP A 115 -17.91 -5.40 5.96
C ASP A 115 -18.78 -5.51 7.22
N LYS A 116 -19.10 -6.74 7.63
CA LYS A 116 -19.83 -6.98 8.88
C LYS A 116 -18.97 -6.83 10.14
N HIS A 117 -17.66 -6.75 10.00
CA HIS A 117 -16.71 -6.82 11.10
C HIS A 117 -15.88 -5.55 11.29
N ILE A 118 -15.96 -4.62 10.35
CA ILE A 118 -15.19 -3.38 10.34
C ILE A 118 -15.94 -2.23 9.68
N GLU A 119 -15.64 -1.01 10.10
CA GLU A 119 -16.27 0.19 9.54
C GLU A 119 -15.88 0.37 8.05
N THR A 120 -16.90 0.63 7.24
CA THR A 120 -16.74 0.89 5.80
C THR A 120 -16.84 2.39 5.49
N PRO A 121 -16.34 2.88 4.34
CA PRO A 121 -15.65 2.15 3.26
C PRO A 121 -14.24 1.69 3.63
N THR A 122 -13.85 0.55 3.09
CA THR A 122 -12.53 -0.05 3.30
C THR A 122 -11.58 0.23 2.15
N VAL A 123 -10.28 0.32 2.46
CA VAL A 123 -9.17 0.34 1.51
C VAL A 123 -8.38 -0.95 1.70
N TYR A 124 -7.93 -1.57 0.61
CA TYR A 124 -7.16 -2.80 0.69
C TYR A 124 -5.66 -2.52 0.69
N LEU A 125 -4.96 -2.99 1.71
CA LEU A 125 -3.50 -3.00 1.78
C LEU A 125 -2.98 -4.16 0.94
N LEU A 126 -2.57 -3.84 -0.29
CA LEU A 126 -2.10 -4.80 -1.27
C LEU A 126 -0.71 -5.34 -0.95
N SER A 127 0.16 -4.46 -0.49
CA SER A 127 1.55 -4.76 -0.17
C SER A 127 2.04 -3.89 0.96
N ASP A 128 2.95 -4.43 1.78
CA ASP A 128 3.68 -3.70 2.79
C ASP A 128 4.98 -4.46 3.10
N PHE A 129 6.09 -3.80 2.94
CA PHE A 129 7.40 -4.39 3.16
C PHE A 129 8.42 -3.35 3.64
N PRO A 130 9.35 -3.74 4.54
CA PRO A 130 10.48 -2.91 4.93
C PRO A 130 11.60 -3.02 3.90
N VAL A 131 12.46 -2.01 3.88
CA VAL A 131 13.71 -2.00 3.13
C VAL A 131 14.84 -2.21 4.14
N GLU A 132 15.61 -3.30 3.99
CA GLU A 132 16.73 -3.62 4.88
C GLU A 132 16.37 -3.78 6.38
N PRO A 133 15.62 -4.82 6.76
CA PRO A 133 15.19 -5.01 8.16
C PRO A 133 16.28 -5.59 9.09
N VAL A 134 17.57 -5.51 8.71
CA VAL A 134 18.65 -6.29 9.35
C VAL A 134 18.81 -5.94 10.83
N ASP A 135 18.82 -4.65 11.18
CA ASP A 135 19.05 -4.19 12.55
C ASP A 135 17.78 -4.10 13.41
N TYR A 136 16.61 -4.05 12.78
CA TYR A 136 15.34 -3.84 13.45
C TYR A 136 14.35 -4.95 13.15
N LYS A 137 14.08 -5.82 14.13
CA LYS A 137 13.15 -6.97 13.98
C LYS A 137 11.74 -6.58 13.52
N HIS A 138 11.31 -5.39 13.86
CA HIS A 138 9.94 -4.94 13.67
C HIS A 138 9.79 -3.75 12.72
N LEU A 139 10.75 -3.55 11.80
CA LEU A 139 10.69 -2.45 10.84
C LEU A 139 9.42 -2.51 9.97
N ALA A 140 8.94 -3.71 9.63
CA ALA A 140 7.66 -3.89 8.95
C ALA A 140 6.47 -3.28 9.73
N LYS A 141 6.51 -3.26 11.07
CA LYS A 141 5.47 -2.60 11.87
C LYS A 141 5.51 -1.08 11.75
N LEU A 142 6.69 -0.46 11.58
CA LEU A 142 6.77 0.97 11.31
C LEU A 142 6.06 1.34 10.01
N VAL A 143 6.21 0.53 8.96
CA VAL A 143 5.47 0.70 7.70
C VAL A 143 3.96 0.63 7.93
N LEU A 144 3.49 -0.29 8.76
CA LEU A 144 2.06 -0.42 9.11
C LEU A 144 1.56 0.75 9.97
N TYR A 145 2.37 1.25 10.93
CA TYR A 145 2.03 2.46 11.68
C TYR A 145 1.84 3.66 10.73
N ALA A 146 2.72 3.79 9.73
CA ALA A 146 2.61 4.83 8.72
C ALA A 146 1.35 4.63 7.83
N ALA A 147 1.04 3.41 7.41
CA ALA A 147 -0.14 3.11 6.60
C ALA A 147 -1.46 3.41 7.33
N LEU A 148 -1.50 3.29 8.67
CA LEU A 148 -2.68 3.57 9.49
C LEU A 148 -2.77 5.03 9.96
N SER A 149 -1.83 5.90 9.59
CA SER A 149 -1.76 7.30 10.02
C SER A 149 -2.88 8.17 9.42
N LYS A 150 -3.13 9.32 10.03
CA LYS A 150 -4.05 10.37 9.53
C LYS A 150 -3.61 10.89 8.16
N GLU A 151 -2.29 11.04 7.96
CA GLU A 151 -1.70 11.51 6.71
C GLU A 151 -1.94 10.49 5.58
N SER A 152 -1.68 9.21 5.85
CA SER A 152 -1.95 8.12 4.91
C SER A 152 -3.42 8.04 4.52
N LYS A 153 -4.33 8.17 5.50
CA LYS A 153 -5.78 8.25 5.27
C LYS A 153 -6.13 9.39 4.32
N ARG A 154 -5.63 10.61 4.58
CA ARG A 154 -5.88 11.79 3.73
C ARG A 154 -5.38 11.59 2.29
N ILE A 155 -4.20 10.98 2.12
CA ILE A 155 -3.66 10.68 0.79
C ILE A 155 -4.57 9.68 0.07
N ALA A 156 -4.96 8.59 0.73
CA ALA A 156 -5.86 7.59 0.17
C ALA A 156 -7.20 8.22 -0.26
N GLU A 157 -7.84 9.01 0.60
CA GLU A 157 -9.10 9.70 0.33
C GLU A 157 -8.99 10.70 -0.83
N ARG A 158 -7.89 11.45 -0.90
CA ARG A 158 -7.62 12.40 -1.98
C ARG A 158 -7.54 11.72 -3.34
N ILE A 159 -6.82 10.58 -3.42
CA ILE A 159 -6.57 9.89 -4.68
C ILE A 159 -7.77 9.06 -5.11
N THR A 160 -8.38 8.33 -4.18
CA THR A 160 -9.55 7.49 -4.49
C THR A 160 -10.84 8.29 -4.63
N LYS A 161 -10.87 9.57 -4.19
CA LYS A 161 -12.07 10.41 -4.09
C LYS A 161 -13.18 9.75 -3.26
N ARG A 162 -12.82 8.91 -2.31
CA ARG A 162 -13.74 8.19 -1.43
C ARG A 162 -13.21 8.25 0.01
N ARG A 163 -14.13 8.22 0.97
CA ARG A 163 -13.78 8.07 2.39
C ARG A 163 -13.04 6.74 2.59
N ALA A 164 -12.05 6.74 3.49
CA ALA A 164 -11.31 5.56 3.91
C ALA A 164 -11.47 5.37 5.42
N ALA A 165 -12.47 4.59 5.85
CA ALA A 165 -12.72 4.36 7.26
C ALA A 165 -11.73 3.34 7.84
N SER A 166 -11.48 2.27 7.10
CA SER A 166 -10.65 1.16 7.56
C SER A 166 -9.72 0.64 6.49
N LEU A 167 -8.58 0.09 6.94
CA LEU A 167 -7.60 -0.63 6.14
C LEU A 167 -7.77 -2.12 6.37
N VAL A 168 -7.86 -2.90 5.30
CA VAL A 168 -8.00 -4.37 5.33
C VAL A 168 -6.90 -5.02 4.51
N THR A 169 -6.51 -6.23 4.88
CA THR A 169 -5.52 -7.03 4.13
C THR A 169 -5.74 -8.51 4.36
N THR A 170 -5.19 -9.33 3.46
CA THR A 170 -5.19 -10.79 3.59
C THR A 170 -3.76 -11.29 3.74
N ALA A 171 -3.52 -12.14 4.70
CA ALA A 171 -2.26 -12.84 4.89
C ALA A 171 -2.46 -14.34 4.75
N PHE A 172 -1.49 -14.99 4.10
CA PHE A 172 -1.35 -16.44 4.07
C PHE A 172 -0.25 -16.84 5.04
N SER A 173 -0.51 -17.80 5.92
CA SER A 173 0.39 -18.11 7.03
C SER A 173 0.35 -19.59 7.41
N LYS A 174 1.49 -20.11 7.90
CA LYS A 174 1.56 -21.40 8.59
C LYS A 174 0.89 -21.37 9.96
N ASN A 175 0.82 -20.20 10.57
CA ASN A 175 0.31 -19.99 11.92
C ASN A 175 -1.07 -19.31 11.87
N PRO A 176 -1.92 -19.53 12.89
CA PRO A 176 -3.26 -18.96 12.96
C PRO A 176 -3.28 -17.43 13.15
N GLU A 177 -2.12 -16.81 13.33
CA GLU A 177 -1.97 -15.36 13.45
C GLU A 177 -0.61 -14.91 12.91
N SER A 178 -0.59 -13.85 12.13
CA SER A 178 0.66 -13.24 11.65
C SER A 178 1.24 -12.28 12.71
N MET A 179 2.49 -12.52 13.09
CA MET A 179 3.24 -11.65 14.00
C MET A 179 3.37 -10.21 13.49
N LYS A 180 3.36 -10.03 12.19
CA LYS A 180 3.47 -8.72 11.53
C LYS A 180 2.27 -7.83 11.86
N TYR A 181 1.05 -8.36 11.80
CA TYR A 181 -0.19 -7.61 11.99
C TYR A 181 -0.65 -7.57 13.44
N ARG A 182 -0.15 -8.49 14.27
CA ARG A 182 -0.54 -8.58 15.69
C ARG A 182 -0.30 -7.27 16.45
N GLY A 183 -1.32 -6.82 17.17
CA GLY A 183 -1.30 -5.59 17.97
C GLY A 183 -1.56 -4.30 17.19
N LEU A 184 -1.72 -4.37 15.86
CA LEU A 184 -2.11 -3.25 15.00
C LEU A 184 -3.43 -3.51 14.28
N PHE A 185 -3.65 -4.74 13.85
CA PHE A 185 -4.84 -5.17 13.13
C PHE A 185 -5.61 -6.20 13.95
N LYS A 186 -6.92 -6.17 13.79
CA LYS A 186 -7.84 -7.20 14.31
C LYS A 186 -8.01 -8.28 13.25
N VAL A 187 -8.06 -9.54 13.67
CA VAL A 187 -8.48 -10.64 12.80
C VAL A 187 -9.99 -10.50 12.55
N LEU A 188 -10.38 -10.36 11.30
CA LEU A 188 -11.78 -10.25 10.89
C LEU A 188 -12.36 -11.62 10.55
N ASN A 189 -11.57 -12.42 9.83
CA ASN A 189 -11.93 -13.77 9.44
C ASN A 189 -10.68 -14.63 9.29
N ARG A 190 -10.83 -15.93 9.51
CA ARG A 190 -9.78 -16.92 9.33
C ARG A 190 -10.36 -18.15 8.67
N LYS A 191 -9.75 -18.57 7.57
CA LYS A 191 -10.02 -19.86 6.94
C LYS A 191 -8.84 -20.78 7.21
N HIS A 192 -9.13 -22.00 7.58
CA HIS A 192 -8.13 -23.06 7.74
C HIS A 192 -8.37 -24.16 6.70
N ASN A 193 -7.29 -24.65 6.11
CA ASN A 193 -7.33 -25.74 5.15
C ASN A 193 -6.47 -26.90 5.66
N ASP A 194 -7.12 -27.86 6.27
CA ASP A 194 -6.47 -29.04 6.88
C ASP A 194 -5.69 -29.87 5.87
N SER A 195 -6.08 -29.88 4.61
CA SER A 195 -5.38 -30.60 3.55
C SER A 195 -4.01 -30.00 3.27
N LEU A 196 -3.86 -28.69 3.51
CA LEU A 196 -2.60 -27.98 3.35
C LEU A 196 -1.65 -28.15 4.55
N GLU A 197 -2.16 -28.54 5.71
CA GLU A 197 -1.36 -28.77 6.91
C GLU A 197 -0.68 -30.17 6.90
N LYS A 198 -1.34 -31.14 6.30
CA LYS A 198 -0.92 -32.55 6.30
C LYS A 198 0.00 -32.92 5.12
N ALA A 199 0.22 -32.01 4.21
CA ALA A 199 0.84 -32.34 2.95
C ALA A 199 2.35 -32.31 3.01
N ASP A 200 2.95 -33.48 2.86
CA ASP A 200 4.36 -33.68 2.47
C ASP A 200 4.63 -33.17 1.02
N TRP A 201 3.59 -32.74 0.35
CA TRP A 201 3.52 -32.22 -0.99
C TRP A 201 4.17 -30.82 -1.15
N ALA A 202 4.58 -30.17 -0.06
CA ALA A 202 5.38 -28.95 -0.10
C ALA A 202 6.68 -29.09 -0.91
N LYS A 203 7.10 -30.34 -1.21
CA LYS A 203 8.26 -30.62 -2.08
C LYS A 203 7.96 -30.43 -3.56
N ASP A 204 6.69 -30.53 -3.97
CA ASP A 204 6.24 -30.50 -5.37
C ASP A 204 5.49 -29.21 -5.74
N ILE A 205 5.39 -28.24 -4.82
CA ILE A 205 4.72 -26.97 -5.13
C ILE A 205 5.63 -26.07 -5.95
N ASP A 206 5.10 -25.58 -7.07
CA ASP A 206 5.69 -24.45 -7.77
C ASP A 206 5.95 -23.31 -6.76
N PRO A 207 7.22 -22.86 -6.60
CA PRO A 207 7.58 -21.77 -5.69
C PRO A 207 6.71 -20.52 -5.86
N ALA A 208 6.23 -20.25 -7.07
CA ALA A 208 5.33 -19.13 -7.36
C ALA A 208 3.97 -19.22 -6.65
N ASN A 209 3.55 -20.41 -6.27
CA ASN A 209 2.30 -20.67 -5.56
C ASN A 209 2.49 -20.91 -4.06
N ALA A 210 3.70 -21.19 -3.61
CA ALA A 210 4.00 -21.58 -2.23
C ALA A 210 3.49 -20.59 -1.17
N TYR A 211 3.50 -19.29 -1.48
CA TYR A 211 3.00 -18.25 -0.58
C TYR A 211 1.49 -18.38 -0.34
N TYR A 212 0.71 -18.73 -1.36
CA TYR A 212 -0.75 -18.82 -1.29
C TYR A 212 -1.26 -20.16 -0.78
N MET A 213 -0.39 -21.16 -0.74
CA MET A 213 -0.69 -22.51 -0.31
C MET A 213 -0.30 -22.74 1.16
N GLN A 214 -0.66 -21.77 2.00
CA GLN A 214 -0.48 -21.87 3.45
C GLN A 214 -1.78 -22.36 4.10
N PRO A 215 -1.72 -23.10 5.22
CA PRO A 215 -2.92 -23.63 5.88
C PRO A 215 -3.90 -22.55 6.33
N TYR A 216 -3.43 -21.35 6.62
CA TYR A 216 -4.30 -20.25 7.06
C TYR A 216 -4.35 -19.12 6.04
N GLU A 217 -5.58 -18.75 5.62
CA GLU A 217 -5.91 -17.48 4.98
C GLU A 217 -6.58 -16.59 6.02
N ILE A 218 -5.95 -15.47 6.36
CA ILE A 218 -6.38 -14.62 7.47
C ILE A 218 -6.66 -13.22 6.95
N ASN A 219 -7.89 -12.75 7.13
CA ASN A 219 -8.28 -11.38 6.82
C ASN A 219 -8.10 -10.51 8.06
N TYR A 220 -7.37 -9.42 7.91
CA TYR A 220 -7.07 -8.44 8.94
C TYR A 220 -7.71 -7.11 8.62
N GLY A 221 -8.07 -6.36 9.66
CA GLY A 221 -8.58 -5.00 9.51
C GLY A 221 -8.21 -4.11 10.68
N ALA A 222 -8.05 -2.81 10.39
CA ALA A 222 -7.81 -1.79 11.39
C ALA A 222 -8.44 -0.46 10.94
N PRO A 223 -8.95 0.38 11.86
CA PRO A 223 -9.38 1.73 11.53
C PRO A 223 -8.22 2.55 10.98
N MET A 224 -8.47 3.40 9.97
CA MET A 224 -7.48 4.34 9.46
C MET A 224 -7.52 5.66 10.24
N GLY A 225 -6.40 6.35 10.30
CA GLY A 225 -6.30 7.67 10.95
C GLY A 225 -6.26 7.61 12.47
N GLN A 226 -5.75 6.53 13.04
CA GLN A 226 -5.67 6.34 14.50
C GLN A 226 -4.72 7.33 15.17
N TRP A 227 -3.66 7.73 14.50
CA TRP A 227 -2.59 8.63 14.95
C TRP A 227 -2.06 9.48 13.82
N THR A 228 -1.32 10.53 14.13
CA THR A 228 -0.50 11.22 13.13
C THR A 228 0.72 10.37 12.78
N LEU A 229 1.34 10.67 11.64
CA LEU A 229 2.54 9.96 11.21
C LEU A 229 3.65 10.01 12.28
N GLN A 230 3.81 11.17 12.91
CA GLN A 230 4.79 11.39 13.97
C GLN A 230 4.46 10.62 15.26
N GLU A 231 3.20 10.59 15.67
CA GLU A 231 2.76 9.77 16.81
C GLU A 231 2.98 8.27 16.54
N GLY A 232 2.70 7.81 15.32
CA GLY A 232 2.95 6.43 14.90
C GLY A 232 4.44 6.04 15.02
N LEU A 233 5.35 6.91 14.58
CA LEU A 233 6.79 6.73 14.75
C LEU A 233 7.19 6.66 16.22
N ALA A 234 6.66 7.57 17.06
CA ALA A 234 6.96 7.59 18.50
C ALA A 234 6.47 6.32 19.21
N ILE A 235 5.26 5.85 18.87
CA ILE A 235 4.71 4.58 19.39
C ILE A 235 5.59 3.41 18.99
N TRP A 236 5.99 3.35 17.70
CA TRP A 236 6.88 2.30 17.21
C TRP A 236 8.22 2.31 17.93
N LYS A 237 8.86 3.47 18.09
CA LYS A 237 10.11 3.62 18.84
C LYS A 237 10.00 3.08 20.25
N LYS A 238 8.96 3.45 20.96
CA LYS A 238 8.74 2.98 22.35
C LYS A 238 8.58 1.47 22.46
N LYS A 239 7.92 0.83 21.48
CA LYS A 239 7.53 -0.59 21.56
C LYS A 239 8.46 -1.54 20.83
N HIS A 240 9.15 -1.09 19.79
CA HIS A 240 9.75 -1.96 18.78
C HIS A 240 11.16 -1.56 18.33
N SER A 241 11.73 -0.45 18.81
CA SER A 241 13.02 0.06 18.34
C SER A 241 14.23 -0.69 18.88
N GLN A 242 14.03 -1.77 19.62
CA GLN A 242 15.16 -2.59 20.07
C GLN A 242 15.92 -3.14 18.84
N LYS A 243 17.20 -2.77 18.74
CA LYS A 243 18.14 -3.40 17.81
C LYS A 243 18.30 -4.88 18.15
N ARG A 244 18.60 -5.67 17.16
CA ARG A 244 18.92 -7.11 17.32
C ARG A 244 20.23 -7.29 18.07
#